data_5116ce261213d6dea8083ebaf2aa68e1
#
_entry.id   5116ce261213d6dea8083ebaf2aa68e1
#
_cell.length_a   1.000
_cell.length_b   1.000
_cell.length_c   1.000
_cell.angle_alpha   90.00
_cell.angle_beta   90.00
_cell.angle_gamma   90.00
#
_symmetry.space_group_name_H-M   'P 1'
#
loop_
_entity.id
_entity.type
_entity.pdbx_description
1 polymer ?
#
loop_
_entity_poly.entity_id
_entity_poly.type
_entity_poly.pdbx_seq_one_letter_code
_entity_poly.pdbx_strand_id
1 'polypeptide(L)'
;MKTRLFFAFLVFSPSYIFAGNEVDSLLNELDKIIAVHRSFSMKKEVRIDELKRNTPPATSLTSLYERNRKLYKEYRAYICDSAIHYLNKNIELAGKMNDRMKQDESKLLLSYQLASSGMYKEAVDILESIDRGTINARFLTDYYSCFDHVYGELAFYTQDKVSSAGYRKISDAYKDSLFHVVDHSTDLYLSMKETAYRDNREFAEALQVNDMRLSKVKSGTPEYALITFHRALAFQQNGDRNQEKKFLALSALSDIQSAIKDHASLWMLAQLLYEDGDVERAYHYIRF
;
A
#
# COMPACT_ATOMS: atom_id res chain seq x y z
N MET A 1 -17.70 40.58 55.87
CA MET A 1 -17.81 39.40 54.97
C MET A 1 -17.85 39.91 53.52
N LYS A 2 -16.77 39.76 52.77
CA LYS A 2 -16.71 40.14 51.33
C LYS A 2 -16.66 38.85 50.51
N THR A 3 -17.76 38.52 49.85
CA THR A 3 -17.91 37.36 48.96
C THR A 3 -17.22 37.70 47.64
N ARG A 4 -16.14 36.96 47.30
CA ARG A 4 -15.50 37.05 45.98
C ARG A 4 -16.17 36.04 45.05
N LEU A 5 -16.87 36.50 44.03
CA LEU A 5 -17.33 35.70 42.90
C LEU A 5 -16.13 35.40 41.99
N PHE A 6 -15.83 34.10 41.84
CA PHE A 6 -14.88 33.60 40.82
C PHE A 6 -15.65 33.39 39.51
N PHE A 7 -15.40 34.24 38.53
CA PHE A 7 -15.82 33.99 37.14
C PHE A 7 -14.82 33.06 36.47
N ALA A 8 -15.21 31.80 36.22
CA ALA A 8 -14.45 30.90 35.40
C ALA A 8 -14.68 31.24 33.91
N PHE A 9 -13.70 31.84 33.26
CA PHE A 9 -13.68 32.00 31.80
C PHE A 9 -13.38 30.64 31.17
N LEU A 10 -14.41 30.02 30.60
CA LEU A 10 -14.25 28.90 29.67
C LEU A 10 -13.64 29.45 28.38
N VAL A 11 -12.33 29.28 28.20
CA VAL A 11 -11.66 29.57 26.94
C VAL A 11 -12.01 28.40 26.00
N PHE A 12 -13.04 28.59 25.18
CA PHE A 12 -13.29 27.72 24.02
C PHE A 12 -12.13 27.92 23.05
N SER A 13 -11.27 26.92 22.94
CA SER A 13 -10.16 26.90 21.98
C SER A 13 -10.74 26.83 20.55
N PRO A 14 -10.43 27.78 19.65
CA PRO A 14 -10.99 27.81 18.28
C PRO A 14 -10.44 26.68 17.37
N SER A 15 -9.50 25.89 17.86
CA SER A 15 -8.85 24.83 17.09
C SER A 15 -9.79 23.69 16.65
N TYR A 16 -10.85 23.42 17.38
CA TYR A 16 -11.79 22.34 17.04
C TYR A 16 -12.72 22.69 15.87
N ILE A 17 -13.05 23.97 15.67
CA ILE A 17 -13.97 24.43 14.60
C ILE A 17 -13.25 24.42 13.25
N PHE A 18 -11.94 24.72 13.20
CA PHE A 18 -11.17 24.71 11.96
C PHE A 18 -10.87 23.28 11.45
N ALA A 19 -10.61 22.33 12.34
CA ALA A 19 -10.31 20.95 11.97
C ALA A 19 -11.54 20.21 11.39
N GLY A 20 -12.75 20.46 11.91
CA GLY A 20 -13.99 19.90 11.37
C GLY A 20 -14.28 20.37 9.94
N ASN A 21 -14.04 21.64 9.65
CA ASN A 21 -14.28 22.21 8.32
C ASN A 21 -13.31 21.66 7.24
N GLU A 22 -12.08 21.30 7.60
CA GLU A 22 -11.10 20.70 6.68
C GLU A 22 -11.49 19.27 6.30
N VAL A 23 -11.88 18.42 7.27
CA VAL A 23 -12.31 17.04 7.02
C VAL A 23 -13.58 17.04 6.17
N ASP A 24 -14.58 17.87 6.49
CA ASP A 24 -15.82 17.97 5.71
C ASP A 24 -15.56 18.39 4.25
N SER A 25 -14.62 19.31 4.04
CA SER A 25 -14.20 19.72 2.70
C SER A 25 -13.59 18.56 1.91
N LEU A 26 -12.73 17.76 2.55
CA LEU A 26 -12.12 16.56 1.93
C LEU A 26 -13.15 15.47 1.64
N LEU A 27 -14.12 15.25 2.54
CA LEU A 27 -15.19 14.29 2.31
C LEU A 27 -16.08 14.72 1.13
N ASN A 28 -16.39 16.01 1.01
CA ASN A 28 -17.12 16.54 -0.14
C ASN A 28 -16.34 16.42 -1.46
N GLU A 29 -15.01 16.53 -1.42
CA GLU A 29 -14.15 16.28 -2.57
C GLU A 29 -14.15 14.79 -2.93
N LEU A 30 -14.06 13.91 -1.93
CA LEU A 30 -14.10 12.47 -2.11
C LEU A 30 -15.41 12.02 -2.76
N ASP A 31 -16.56 12.54 -2.33
CA ASP A 31 -17.86 12.27 -2.94
C ASP A 31 -17.88 12.63 -4.43
N LYS A 32 -17.29 13.79 -4.80
CA LYS A 32 -17.18 14.20 -6.21
C LYS A 32 -16.27 13.28 -7.02
N ILE A 33 -15.15 12.85 -6.44
CA ILE A 33 -14.19 11.95 -7.11
C ILE A 33 -14.79 10.54 -7.27
N ILE A 34 -15.52 10.04 -6.27
CA ILE A 34 -16.28 8.79 -6.38
C ILE A 34 -17.29 8.87 -7.54
N ALA A 35 -18.02 9.96 -7.66
CA ALA A 35 -19.01 10.13 -8.74
C ALA A 35 -18.40 10.06 -10.15
N VAL A 36 -17.13 10.44 -10.31
CA VAL A 36 -16.42 10.44 -11.62
C VAL A 36 -15.35 9.35 -11.74
N HIS A 37 -15.30 8.39 -10.83
CA HIS A 37 -14.23 7.37 -10.74
C HIS A 37 -14.00 6.60 -12.05
N ARG A 38 -15.06 6.37 -12.86
CA ARG A 38 -14.96 5.71 -14.15
C ARG A 38 -14.02 6.41 -15.12
N SER A 39 -13.90 7.73 -15.03
CA SER A 39 -12.99 8.49 -15.89
C SER A 39 -11.51 8.14 -15.65
N PHE A 40 -11.14 7.83 -14.41
CA PHE A 40 -9.77 7.41 -14.07
C PHE A 40 -9.50 5.97 -14.54
N SER A 41 -10.46 5.06 -14.36
CA SER A 41 -10.38 3.70 -14.89
C SER A 41 -10.25 3.70 -16.42
N MET A 42 -11.06 4.49 -17.14
CA MET A 42 -10.97 4.63 -18.60
C MET A 42 -9.59 5.12 -19.04
N LYS A 43 -9.01 6.12 -18.38
CA LYS A 43 -7.64 6.59 -18.69
C LYS A 43 -6.60 5.49 -18.51
N LYS A 44 -6.74 4.66 -17.48
CA LYS A 44 -5.85 3.51 -17.25
C LYS A 44 -6.01 2.46 -18.34
N GLU A 45 -7.25 2.14 -18.72
CA GLU A 45 -7.54 1.18 -19.80
C GLU A 45 -6.96 1.63 -21.14
N VAL A 46 -7.04 2.92 -21.47
CA VAL A 46 -6.39 3.47 -22.67
C VAL A 46 -4.88 3.22 -22.66
N ARG A 47 -4.18 3.46 -21.54
CA ARG A 47 -2.73 3.17 -21.43
C ARG A 47 -2.44 1.68 -21.59
N ILE A 48 -3.26 0.83 -21.00
CA ILE A 48 -3.16 -0.64 -21.12
C ILE A 48 -3.34 -1.07 -22.58
N ASP A 49 -4.32 -0.53 -23.27
CA ASP A 49 -4.60 -0.85 -24.68
C ASP A 49 -3.51 -0.35 -25.62
N GLU A 50 -2.92 0.79 -25.34
CA GLU A 50 -1.73 1.28 -26.07
C GLU A 50 -0.55 0.32 -25.89
N LEU A 51 -0.27 -0.16 -24.68
CA LEU A 51 0.77 -1.15 -24.41
C LEU A 51 0.50 -2.49 -25.11
N LYS A 52 -0.76 -2.90 -25.23
CA LYS A 52 -1.15 -4.12 -25.94
C LYS A 52 -1.01 -3.97 -27.46
N ARG A 53 -1.43 -2.86 -28.01
CA ARG A 53 -1.32 -2.57 -29.46
C ARG A 53 0.12 -2.48 -29.92
N ASN A 54 1.00 -1.88 -29.13
CA ASN A 54 2.43 -1.75 -29.41
C ASN A 54 3.19 -3.06 -29.10
N THR A 55 2.75 -4.18 -29.71
CA THR A 55 3.37 -5.48 -29.50
C THR A 55 4.67 -5.59 -30.29
N PRO A 56 5.83 -5.81 -29.65
CA PRO A 56 7.09 -6.07 -30.34
C PRO A 56 7.04 -7.36 -31.16
N PRO A 57 7.90 -7.50 -32.19
CA PRO A 57 8.03 -8.75 -32.93
C PRO A 57 8.33 -9.93 -32.01
N ALA A 58 7.77 -11.08 -32.30
CA ALA A 58 7.96 -12.32 -31.49
C ALA A 58 9.43 -12.75 -31.38
N THR A 59 10.28 -12.34 -32.33
CA THR A 59 11.73 -12.56 -32.32
C THR A 59 12.48 -11.74 -31.28
N SER A 60 11.87 -10.66 -30.75
CA SER A 60 12.49 -9.81 -29.73
C SER A 60 11.99 -10.19 -28.32
N LEU A 61 12.49 -11.31 -27.77
CA LEU A 61 12.09 -11.81 -26.45
C LEU A 61 12.28 -10.77 -25.33
N THR A 62 13.39 -10.01 -25.37
CA THR A 62 13.66 -8.94 -24.39
C THR A 62 12.61 -7.83 -24.49
N SER A 63 12.24 -7.39 -25.67
CA SER A 63 11.22 -6.35 -25.86
C SER A 63 9.83 -6.83 -25.40
N LEU A 64 9.51 -8.11 -25.64
CA LEU A 64 8.27 -8.73 -25.13
C LEU A 64 8.25 -8.78 -23.60
N TYR A 65 9.39 -9.16 -22.99
CA TYR A 65 9.55 -9.16 -21.54
C TYR A 65 9.30 -7.77 -20.95
N GLU A 66 9.96 -6.73 -21.47
CA GLU A 66 9.80 -5.35 -20.98
C GLU A 66 8.37 -4.82 -21.18
N ARG A 67 7.70 -5.15 -22.29
CA ARG A 67 6.29 -4.81 -22.48
C ARG A 67 5.40 -5.48 -21.45
N ASN A 68 5.58 -6.79 -21.21
CA ASN A 68 4.80 -7.51 -20.20
C ASN A 68 5.05 -6.95 -18.81
N ARG A 69 6.28 -6.52 -18.49
CA ARG A 69 6.60 -5.83 -17.24
C ARG A 69 5.86 -4.51 -17.08
N LYS A 70 5.71 -3.72 -18.16
CA LYS A 70 4.88 -2.52 -18.15
C LYS A 70 3.40 -2.84 -17.95
N LEU A 71 2.88 -3.86 -18.63
CA LEU A 71 1.50 -4.33 -18.45
C LEU A 71 1.25 -4.83 -17.01
N TYR A 72 2.17 -5.59 -16.44
CA TYR A 72 2.11 -5.96 -15.02
C TYR A 72 1.98 -4.74 -14.11
N LYS A 73 2.79 -3.69 -14.32
CA LYS A 73 2.74 -2.46 -13.50
C LYS A 73 1.38 -1.77 -13.57
N GLU A 74 0.73 -1.74 -14.73
CA GLU A 74 -0.62 -1.19 -14.85
C GLU A 74 -1.69 -2.07 -14.17
N TYR A 75 -1.50 -3.40 -14.18
CA TYR A 75 -2.49 -4.35 -13.66
C TYR A 75 -2.37 -4.65 -12.17
N ARG A 76 -1.18 -4.53 -11.54
CA ARG A 76 -0.87 -5.06 -10.20
C ARG A 76 -1.86 -4.68 -9.10
N ALA A 77 -2.42 -3.47 -9.14
CA ALA A 77 -3.41 -2.96 -8.20
C ALA A 77 -4.76 -2.64 -8.89
N TYR A 78 -5.01 -3.23 -10.05
CA TYR A 78 -6.21 -2.99 -10.86
C TYR A 78 -6.96 -4.27 -11.23
N ILE A 79 -6.29 -5.25 -11.86
CA ILE A 79 -6.85 -6.57 -12.20
C ILE A 79 -5.78 -7.63 -11.91
N CYS A 80 -5.93 -8.31 -10.77
CA CYS A 80 -4.95 -9.26 -10.25
C CYS A 80 -4.64 -10.40 -11.24
N ASP A 81 -5.65 -11.05 -11.82
CA ASP A 81 -5.46 -12.15 -12.76
C ASP A 81 -4.63 -11.75 -13.97
N SER A 82 -4.81 -10.51 -14.46
CA SER A 82 -4.00 -9.98 -15.55
C SER A 82 -2.56 -9.73 -15.13
N ALA A 83 -2.34 -9.23 -13.90
CA ALA A 83 -1.00 -9.05 -13.35
C ALA A 83 -0.25 -10.38 -13.27
N ILE A 84 -0.87 -11.41 -12.68
CA ILE A 84 -0.33 -12.78 -12.59
C ILE A 84 -0.04 -13.34 -13.97
N HIS A 85 -0.97 -13.18 -14.93
CA HIS A 85 -0.79 -13.65 -16.31
C HIS A 85 0.47 -13.09 -16.98
N TYR A 86 0.72 -11.77 -16.85
CA TYR A 86 1.90 -11.17 -17.47
C TYR A 86 3.20 -11.53 -16.76
N LEU A 87 3.17 -11.78 -15.45
CA LEU A 87 4.33 -12.29 -14.72
C LEU A 87 4.68 -13.74 -15.12
N ASN A 88 3.69 -14.62 -15.25
CA ASN A 88 3.90 -15.98 -15.73
C ASN A 88 4.51 -15.99 -17.15
N LYS A 89 3.98 -15.15 -18.06
CA LYS A 89 4.58 -14.96 -19.39
C LYS A 89 6.03 -14.49 -19.31
N ASN A 90 6.38 -13.65 -18.37
CA ASN A 90 7.76 -13.18 -18.21
C ASN A 90 8.68 -14.27 -17.67
N ILE A 91 8.21 -15.14 -16.77
CA ILE A 91 8.99 -16.30 -16.32
C ILE A 91 9.29 -17.23 -17.52
N GLU A 92 8.31 -17.50 -18.38
CA GLU A 92 8.50 -18.31 -19.59
C GLU A 92 9.49 -17.66 -20.59
N LEU A 93 9.36 -16.34 -20.83
CA LEU A 93 10.27 -15.60 -21.70
C LEU A 93 11.70 -15.61 -21.16
N ALA A 94 11.86 -15.39 -19.86
CA ALA A 94 13.17 -15.44 -19.20
C ALA A 94 13.81 -16.83 -19.32
N GLY A 95 13.03 -17.90 -19.20
CA GLY A 95 13.48 -19.27 -19.44
C GLY A 95 13.95 -19.48 -20.89
N LYS A 96 13.20 -18.99 -21.89
CA LYS A 96 13.59 -19.04 -23.31
C LYS A 96 14.86 -18.25 -23.62
N MET A 97 15.12 -17.18 -22.86
CA MET A 97 16.35 -16.37 -22.98
C MET A 97 17.53 -16.94 -22.20
N ASN A 98 17.35 -18.01 -21.41
CA ASN A 98 18.29 -18.46 -20.38
C ASN A 98 18.76 -17.33 -19.44
N ASP A 99 17.89 -16.36 -19.17
CA ASP A 99 18.17 -15.20 -18.33
C ASP A 99 17.60 -15.46 -16.91
N ARG A 100 18.44 -16.07 -16.07
CA ARG A 100 18.08 -16.41 -14.70
C ARG A 100 17.73 -15.16 -13.88
N MET A 101 18.41 -14.03 -14.12
CA MET A 101 18.13 -12.79 -13.39
C MET A 101 16.71 -12.28 -13.64
N LYS A 102 16.25 -12.27 -14.90
CA LYS A 102 14.87 -11.90 -15.24
C LYS A 102 13.86 -12.94 -14.73
N GLN A 103 14.26 -14.21 -14.67
CA GLN A 103 13.40 -15.26 -14.13
C GLN A 103 13.18 -15.07 -12.62
N ASP A 104 14.24 -14.83 -11.85
CA ASP A 104 14.17 -14.61 -10.41
C ASP A 104 13.40 -13.31 -10.11
N GLU A 105 13.65 -12.20 -10.83
CA GLU A 105 12.87 -10.96 -10.73
C GLU A 105 11.37 -11.22 -10.91
N SER A 106 11.00 -11.94 -11.97
CA SER A 106 9.59 -12.23 -12.26
C SER A 106 8.94 -13.14 -11.23
N LYS A 107 9.68 -14.10 -10.68
CA LYS A 107 9.22 -14.99 -9.59
C LYS A 107 8.99 -14.21 -8.29
N LEU A 108 9.89 -13.28 -7.91
CA LEU A 108 9.70 -12.43 -6.75
C LEU A 108 8.43 -11.56 -6.89
N LEU A 109 8.25 -10.90 -8.04
CA LEU A 109 7.05 -10.12 -8.31
C LEU A 109 5.78 -10.97 -8.31
N LEU A 110 5.84 -12.21 -8.84
CA LEU A 110 4.70 -13.13 -8.86
C LEU A 110 4.34 -13.60 -7.46
N SER A 111 5.30 -13.96 -6.65
CA SER A 111 5.07 -14.37 -5.26
C SER A 111 4.44 -13.23 -4.44
N TYR A 112 4.95 -12.02 -4.58
CA TYR A 112 4.37 -10.84 -3.94
C TYR A 112 2.90 -10.63 -4.38
N GLN A 113 2.61 -10.70 -5.69
CA GLN A 113 1.27 -10.52 -6.25
C GLN A 113 0.30 -11.62 -5.78
N LEU A 114 0.75 -12.86 -5.70
CA LEU A 114 -0.04 -14.00 -5.23
C LEU A 114 -0.40 -13.83 -3.75
N ALA A 115 0.56 -13.46 -2.90
CA ALA A 115 0.31 -13.20 -1.48
C ALA A 115 -0.69 -12.06 -1.27
N SER A 116 -0.51 -10.94 -1.98
CA SER A 116 -1.45 -9.80 -1.94
C SER A 116 -2.87 -10.15 -2.44
N SER A 117 -3.03 -11.33 -3.06
CA SER A 117 -4.33 -11.84 -3.56
C SER A 117 -4.87 -13.02 -2.74
N GLY A 118 -4.24 -13.34 -1.60
CA GLY A 118 -4.64 -14.44 -0.72
C GLY A 118 -4.19 -15.84 -1.19
N MET A 119 -3.43 -15.94 -2.28
CA MET A 119 -2.89 -17.21 -2.80
C MET A 119 -1.54 -17.54 -2.13
N TYR A 120 -1.59 -17.74 -0.81
CA TYR A 120 -0.38 -17.84 0.02
C TYR A 120 0.44 -19.09 -0.25
N LYS A 121 -0.22 -20.22 -0.51
CA LYS A 121 0.49 -21.50 -0.79
C LYS A 121 1.32 -21.37 -2.08
N GLU A 122 0.72 -20.86 -3.12
CA GLU A 122 1.36 -20.64 -4.41
C GLU A 122 2.48 -19.59 -4.28
N ALA A 123 2.28 -18.56 -3.47
CA ALA A 123 3.30 -17.55 -3.20
C ALA A 123 4.54 -18.16 -2.53
N VAL A 124 4.35 -19.01 -1.52
CA VAL A 124 5.45 -19.72 -0.83
C VAL A 124 6.17 -20.67 -1.80
N ASP A 125 5.43 -21.48 -2.59
CA ASP A 125 6.02 -22.41 -3.54
C ASP A 125 6.93 -21.72 -4.56
N ILE A 126 6.49 -20.55 -5.05
CA ILE A 126 7.31 -19.72 -5.96
C ILE A 126 8.56 -19.21 -5.26
N LEU A 127 8.45 -18.67 -4.03
CA LEU A 127 9.59 -18.15 -3.27
C LEU A 127 10.62 -19.25 -3.00
N GLU A 128 10.19 -20.42 -2.56
CA GLU A 128 11.06 -21.55 -2.25
C GLU A 128 11.74 -22.11 -3.51
N SER A 129 11.19 -21.87 -4.70
CA SER A 129 11.82 -22.21 -5.97
C SER A 129 13.01 -21.32 -6.35
N ILE A 130 13.25 -20.23 -5.60
CA ILE A 130 14.38 -19.31 -5.81
C ILE A 130 15.55 -19.74 -4.91
N ASP A 131 16.63 -20.16 -5.53
CA ASP A 131 17.82 -20.58 -4.79
C ASP A 131 18.57 -19.35 -4.22
N ARG A 132 18.52 -19.21 -2.89
CA ARG A 132 19.19 -18.13 -2.16
C ARG A 132 20.71 -18.08 -2.42
N GLY A 133 21.34 -19.21 -2.66
CA GLY A 133 22.80 -19.30 -2.89
C GLY A 133 23.23 -18.73 -4.24
N THR A 134 22.33 -18.61 -5.18
CA THR A 134 22.63 -18.20 -6.56
C THR A 134 21.89 -16.93 -7.00
N ILE A 135 21.00 -16.38 -6.18
CA ILE A 135 20.30 -15.15 -6.49
C ILE A 135 21.30 -13.98 -6.61
N ASN A 136 21.10 -13.11 -7.60
CA ASN A 136 21.94 -11.94 -7.77
C ASN A 136 21.81 -10.99 -6.57
N ALA A 137 22.94 -10.49 -6.06
CA ALA A 137 22.99 -9.61 -4.88
C ALA A 137 22.06 -8.38 -4.99
N ARG A 138 21.83 -7.86 -6.19
CA ARG A 138 20.92 -6.73 -6.42
C ARG A 138 19.46 -7.02 -6.07
N PHE A 139 19.05 -8.28 -6.01
CA PHE A 139 17.70 -8.72 -5.66
C PHE A 139 17.55 -9.15 -4.19
N LEU A 140 18.58 -9.02 -3.38
CA LEU A 140 18.48 -9.43 -1.97
C LEU A 140 17.44 -8.62 -1.20
N THR A 141 17.32 -7.32 -1.49
CA THR A 141 16.27 -6.48 -0.91
C THR A 141 14.88 -6.97 -1.30
N ASP A 142 14.64 -7.24 -2.59
CA ASP A 142 13.36 -7.76 -3.06
C ASP A 142 13.07 -9.16 -2.51
N TYR A 143 14.10 -10.01 -2.45
CA TYR A 143 14.00 -11.36 -1.91
C TYR A 143 13.54 -11.35 -0.44
N TYR A 144 14.24 -10.62 0.41
CA TYR A 144 13.87 -10.55 1.83
C TYR A 144 12.53 -9.83 2.03
N SER A 145 12.24 -8.79 1.27
CA SER A 145 10.96 -8.09 1.30
C SER A 145 9.80 -8.99 0.90
N CYS A 146 9.96 -9.86 -0.11
CA CYS A 146 8.93 -10.82 -0.49
C CYS A 146 8.66 -11.87 0.60
N PHE A 147 9.71 -12.41 1.23
CA PHE A 147 9.54 -13.36 2.33
C PHE A 147 8.86 -12.71 3.54
N ASP A 148 9.30 -11.50 3.94
CA ASP A 148 8.64 -10.74 5.01
C ASP A 148 7.16 -10.51 4.69
N HIS A 149 6.84 -10.06 3.47
CA HIS A 149 5.46 -9.84 3.05
C HIS A 149 4.62 -11.11 3.09
N VAL A 150 5.05 -12.19 2.42
CA VAL A 150 4.28 -13.43 2.31
C VAL A 150 4.03 -14.06 3.68
N TYR A 151 5.05 -14.15 4.54
CA TYR A 151 4.89 -14.73 5.87
C TYR A 151 4.20 -13.77 6.84
N GLY A 152 4.30 -12.47 6.63
CA GLY A 152 3.52 -11.44 7.35
C GLY A 152 2.02 -11.56 7.07
N GLU A 153 1.62 -11.71 5.81
CA GLU A 153 0.24 -11.95 5.40
C GLU A 153 -0.30 -13.28 5.97
N LEU A 154 0.50 -14.37 5.86
CA LEU A 154 0.15 -15.65 6.47
C LEU A 154 -0.06 -15.51 7.98
N ALA A 155 0.82 -14.80 8.69
CA ALA A 155 0.68 -14.58 10.12
C ALA A 155 -0.57 -13.77 10.47
N PHE A 156 -0.94 -12.79 9.64
CA PHE A 156 -2.09 -11.92 9.87
C PHE A 156 -3.43 -12.66 9.65
N TYR A 157 -3.54 -13.42 8.54
CA TYR A 157 -4.81 -14.06 8.18
C TYR A 157 -5.01 -15.47 8.77
N THR A 158 -3.94 -16.10 9.31
CA THR A 158 -4.07 -17.42 9.94
C THR A 158 -4.74 -17.30 11.31
N GLN A 159 -5.87 -17.98 11.49
CA GLN A 159 -6.63 -17.98 12.74
C GLN A 159 -6.01 -18.89 13.82
N ASP A 160 -5.30 -19.94 13.42
CA ASP A 160 -4.57 -20.81 14.37
C ASP A 160 -3.38 -20.05 14.97
N LYS A 161 -3.44 -19.82 16.28
CA LYS A 161 -2.43 -19.01 17.00
C LYS A 161 -1.01 -19.59 16.94
N VAL A 162 -0.88 -20.92 16.89
CA VAL A 162 0.43 -21.58 16.84
C VAL A 162 1.08 -21.36 15.47
N SER A 163 0.33 -21.62 14.41
CA SER A 163 0.79 -21.39 13.04
C SER A 163 1.05 -19.90 12.78
N SER A 164 0.15 -19.01 13.22
CA SER A 164 0.32 -17.55 13.09
C SER A 164 1.61 -17.08 13.78
N ALA A 165 1.89 -17.54 14.99
CA ALA A 165 3.15 -17.21 15.71
C ALA A 165 4.39 -17.76 14.98
N GLY A 166 4.28 -18.96 14.39
CA GLY A 166 5.34 -19.54 13.56
C GLY A 166 5.65 -18.69 12.33
N TYR A 167 4.61 -18.29 11.59
CA TYR A 167 4.76 -17.41 10.41
C TYR A 167 5.30 -16.03 10.79
N ARG A 168 4.85 -15.45 11.90
CA ARG A 168 5.38 -14.18 12.41
C ARG A 168 6.88 -14.26 12.67
N LYS A 169 7.34 -15.32 13.31
CA LYS A 169 8.77 -15.51 13.57
C LYS A 169 9.60 -15.59 12.28
N ILE A 170 9.05 -16.20 11.22
CA ILE A 170 9.71 -16.26 9.93
C ILE A 170 9.75 -14.87 9.29
N SER A 171 8.62 -14.16 9.25
CA SER A 171 8.55 -12.77 8.74
C SER A 171 9.56 -11.87 9.45
N ASP A 172 9.60 -11.89 10.78
CA ASP A 172 10.53 -11.07 11.57
C ASP A 172 12.00 -11.35 11.25
N ALA A 173 12.38 -12.63 11.07
CA ALA A 173 13.75 -13.00 10.68
C ALA A 173 14.13 -12.47 9.28
N TYR A 174 13.20 -12.46 8.33
CA TYR A 174 13.43 -11.87 7.01
C TYR A 174 13.42 -10.34 7.04
N LYS A 175 12.58 -9.72 7.87
CA LYS A 175 12.60 -8.28 8.12
C LYS A 175 13.94 -7.83 8.68
N ASP A 176 14.50 -8.55 9.65
CA ASP A 176 15.84 -8.28 10.18
C ASP A 176 16.92 -8.37 9.09
N SER A 177 16.85 -9.42 8.25
CA SER A 177 17.76 -9.57 7.10
C SER A 177 17.62 -8.43 6.10
N LEU A 178 16.39 -7.98 5.85
CA LEU A 178 16.09 -6.84 4.98
C LEU A 178 16.71 -5.54 5.49
N PHE A 179 16.63 -5.27 6.79
CA PHE A 179 17.25 -4.10 7.40
C PHE A 179 18.75 -4.01 7.17
N HIS A 180 19.46 -5.15 7.05
CA HIS A 180 20.89 -5.20 6.82
C HIS A 180 21.31 -4.96 5.35
N VAL A 181 20.40 -5.14 4.40
CA VAL A 181 20.72 -5.05 2.96
C VAL A 181 20.04 -3.89 2.25
N VAL A 182 18.98 -3.32 2.83
CA VAL A 182 18.23 -2.22 2.22
C VAL A 182 19.08 -0.94 2.17
N ASP A 183 19.06 -0.27 1.02
CA ASP A 183 19.71 1.03 0.90
C ASP A 183 18.93 2.08 1.71
N HIS A 184 19.61 2.72 2.65
CA HIS A 184 19.03 3.71 3.58
C HIS A 184 18.50 4.97 2.90
N SER A 185 18.86 5.22 1.65
CA SER A 185 18.34 6.34 0.85
C SER A 185 16.95 6.07 0.24
N THR A 186 16.50 4.81 0.26
CA THR A 186 15.24 4.38 -0.39
C THR A 186 14.01 4.66 0.45
N ASP A 187 12.85 4.78 -0.22
CA ASP A 187 11.55 4.88 0.46
C ASP A 187 11.22 3.60 1.26
N LEU A 188 11.67 2.44 0.80
CA LEU A 188 11.49 1.19 1.53
C LEU A 188 12.13 1.26 2.93
N TYR A 189 13.38 1.71 3.04
CA TYR A 189 14.03 1.89 4.35
C TYR A 189 13.27 2.87 5.24
N LEU A 190 12.84 4.01 4.69
CA LEU A 190 12.05 4.99 5.43
C LEU A 190 10.70 4.41 5.87
N SER A 191 10.04 3.62 5.02
CA SER A 191 8.79 2.92 5.34
C SER A 191 8.96 1.93 6.50
N MET A 192 10.03 1.14 6.47
CA MET A 192 10.35 0.19 7.55
C MET A 192 10.63 0.93 8.87
N LYS A 193 11.36 2.04 8.81
CA LYS A 193 11.67 2.88 9.97
C LYS A 193 10.41 3.53 10.56
N GLU A 194 9.55 4.07 9.71
CA GLU A 194 8.25 4.62 10.11
C GLU A 194 7.39 3.57 10.83
N THR A 195 7.31 2.36 10.26
CA THR A 195 6.56 1.25 10.86
C THR A 195 7.16 0.86 12.22
N ALA A 196 8.49 0.75 12.34
CA ALA A 196 9.14 0.42 13.60
C ALA A 196 8.86 1.47 14.69
N TYR A 197 8.93 2.77 14.38
CA TYR A 197 8.57 3.83 15.31
C TYR A 197 7.09 3.76 15.73
N ARG A 198 6.19 3.52 14.79
CA ARG A 198 4.76 3.37 15.08
C ARG A 198 4.49 2.17 15.99
N ASP A 199 5.11 1.02 15.73
CA ASP A 199 4.95 -0.20 16.53
C ASP A 199 5.49 -0.01 17.96
N ASN A 200 6.53 0.81 18.13
CA ASN A 200 7.08 1.22 19.44
C ASN A 200 6.28 2.36 20.09
N ARG A 201 5.23 2.87 19.45
CA ARG A 201 4.45 4.05 19.88
C ARG A 201 5.25 5.37 19.93
N GLU A 202 6.30 5.45 19.18
CA GLU A 202 7.10 6.67 18.97
C GLU A 202 6.49 7.49 17.84
N PHE A 203 5.28 8.03 18.08
CA PHE A 203 4.44 8.63 17.03
C PHE A 203 5.02 9.91 16.43
N ALA A 204 5.74 10.71 17.22
CA ALA A 204 6.38 11.92 16.71
C ALA A 204 7.47 11.59 15.69
N GLU A 205 8.29 10.58 15.97
CA GLU A 205 9.35 10.08 15.10
C GLU A 205 8.76 9.42 13.84
N ALA A 206 7.69 8.64 14.00
CA ALA A 206 6.97 8.05 12.86
C ALA A 206 6.43 9.13 11.91
N LEU A 207 5.80 10.18 12.45
CA LEU A 207 5.29 11.30 11.66
C LEU A 207 6.40 12.11 10.99
N GLN A 208 7.55 12.30 11.65
CA GLN A 208 8.70 12.97 11.04
C GLN A 208 9.23 12.19 9.84
N VAL A 209 9.36 10.86 9.95
CA VAL A 209 9.75 10.03 8.81
C VAL A 209 8.72 10.06 7.70
N ASN A 210 7.42 10.03 8.05
CA ASN A 210 6.33 10.15 7.10
C ASN A 210 6.37 11.49 6.35
N ASP A 211 6.68 12.62 7.02
CA ASP A 211 6.86 13.93 6.38
C ASP A 211 7.99 13.90 5.33
N MET A 212 9.10 13.23 5.64
CA MET A 212 10.21 13.06 4.69
C MET A 212 9.79 12.26 3.45
N ARG A 213 8.97 11.23 3.61
CA ARG A 213 8.42 10.43 2.51
C ARG A 213 7.42 11.23 1.69
N LEU A 214 6.48 11.89 2.37
CA LEU A 214 5.40 12.66 1.74
C LEU A 214 5.92 13.83 0.90
N SER A 215 7.02 14.45 1.32
CA SER A 215 7.67 15.55 0.57
C SER A 215 8.21 15.15 -0.80
N LYS A 216 8.40 13.85 -1.06
CA LYS A 216 8.97 13.30 -2.31
C LYS A 216 7.92 12.87 -3.33
N VAL A 217 6.64 12.87 -2.97
CA VAL A 217 5.56 12.34 -3.79
C VAL A 217 4.50 13.40 -4.09
N LYS A 218 3.71 13.17 -5.13
CA LYS A 218 2.63 14.07 -5.54
C LYS A 218 1.27 13.48 -5.15
N SER A 219 0.34 14.33 -4.74
CA SER A 219 -1.06 13.96 -4.56
C SER A 219 -1.64 13.30 -5.82
N GLY A 220 -2.55 12.36 -5.64
CA GLY A 220 -3.18 11.61 -6.74
C GLY A 220 -2.29 10.50 -7.32
N THR A 221 -1.21 10.11 -6.64
CA THR A 221 -0.35 8.97 -7.02
C THR A 221 -0.52 7.81 -6.05
N PRO A 222 -0.22 6.55 -6.48
CA PRO A 222 -0.24 5.38 -5.60
C PRO A 222 0.67 5.52 -4.37
N GLU A 223 1.84 6.13 -4.57
CA GLU A 223 2.82 6.35 -3.51
C GLU A 223 2.29 7.34 -2.47
N TYR A 224 1.62 8.41 -2.90
CA TYR A 224 0.97 9.35 -1.99
C TYR A 224 -0.16 8.68 -1.19
N ALA A 225 -0.98 7.86 -1.84
CA ALA A 225 -2.04 7.10 -1.17
C ALA A 225 -1.47 6.21 -0.06
N LEU A 226 -0.42 5.43 -0.35
CA LEU A 226 0.22 4.54 0.62
C LEU A 226 0.81 5.33 1.80
N ILE A 227 1.51 6.44 1.55
CA ILE A 227 2.16 7.22 2.62
C ILE A 227 1.11 7.90 3.50
N THR A 228 0.04 8.43 2.91
CA THR A 228 -1.08 9.03 3.69
C THR A 228 -1.86 7.97 4.46
N PHE A 229 -1.99 6.74 3.94
CA PHE A 229 -2.55 5.62 4.68
C PHE A 229 -1.72 5.27 5.93
N HIS A 230 -0.40 5.15 5.79
CA HIS A 230 0.49 4.92 6.93
C HIS A 230 0.40 6.03 7.97
N ARG A 231 0.24 7.28 7.53
CA ARG A 231 0.02 8.43 8.42
C ARG A 231 -1.29 8.32 9.18
N ALA A 232 -2.36 7.88 8.51
CA ALA A 232 -3.64 7.63 9.16
C ALA A 232 -3.53 6.56 10.24
N LEU A 233 -2.80 5.47 9.99
CA LEU A 233 -2.54 4.42 10.99
C LEU A 233 -1.77 4.94 12.21
N ALA A 234 -0.84 5.87 12.02
CA ALA A 234 -0.13 6.50 13.14
C ALA A 234 -1.09 7.35 14.01
N PHE A 235 -1.98 8.12 13.39
CA PHE A 235 -2.99 8.89 14.11
C PHE A 235 -4.04 8.00 14.77
N GLN A 236 -4.45 6.90 14.14
CA GLN A 236 -5.34 5.89 14.74
C GLN A 236 -4.77 5.36 16.05
N GLN A 237 -3.51 4.93 16.03
CA GLN A 237 -2.84 4.38 17.23
C GLN A 237 -2.58 5.43 18.30
N ASN A 238 -2.41 6.70 17.91
CA ASN A 238 -2.28 7.84 18.83
C ASN A 238 -3.61 8.38 19.33
N GLY A 239 -4.75 7.92 18.79
CA GLY A 239 -6.10 8.32 19.19
C GLY A 239 -6.57 9.67 18.62
N ASP A 240 -5.87 10.23 17.62
CA ASP A 240 -6.31 11.47 16.94
C ASP A 240 -7.25 11.13 15.78
N ARG A 241 -8.53 10.94 16.12
CA ARG A 241 -9.57 10.54 15.18
C ARG A 241 -9.80 11.54 14.04
N ASN A 242 -9.59 12.83 14.26
CA ASN A 242 -9.77 13.83 13.21
C ASN A 242 -8.65 13.76 12.16
N GLN A 243 -7.41 13.64 12.59
CA GLN A 243 -6.28 13.44 11.69
C GLN A 243 -6.36 12.07 10.99
N GLU A 244 -6.78 11.02 11.68
CA GLU A 244 -7.04 9.71 11.07
C GLU A 244 -8.02 9.84 9.90
N LYS A 245 -9.20 10.43 10.10
CA LYS A 245 -10.19 10.65 9.02
C LYS A 245 -9.63 11.48 7.88
N LYS A 246 -8.91 12.57 8.19
CA LYS A 246 -8.26 13.41 7.18
C LYS A 246 -7.33 12.60 6.27
N PHE A 247 -6.42 11.83 6.85
CA PHE A 247 -5.42 11.10 6.07
C PHE A 247 -5.98 9.86 5.38
N LEU A 248 -7.01 9.21 5.92
CA LEU A 248 -7.79 8.19 5.21
C LEU A 248 -8.49 8.77 3.98
N ALA A 249 -9.10 9.96 4.08
CA ALA A 249 -9.72 10.63 2.94
C ALA A 249 -8.71 10.98 1.85
N LEU A 250 -7.53 11.52 2.22
CA LEU A 250 -6.44 11.83 1.26
C LEU A 250 -5.90 10.58 0.56
N SER A 251 -5.78 9.47 1.29
CA SER A 251 -5.39 8.19 0.74
C SER A 251 -6.44 7.67 -0.24
N ALA A 252 -7.70 7.60 0.15
CA ALA A 252 -8.81 7.15 -0.71
C ALA A 252 -8.96 8.00 -1.99
N LEU A 253 -8.82 9.33 -1.88
CA LEU A 253 -8.80 10.23 -3.04
C LEU A 253 -7.72 9.82 -4.05
N SER A 254 -6.51 9.56 -3.57
CA SER A 254 -5.36 9.22 -4.43
C SER A 254 -5.48 7.81 -5.01
N ASP A 255 -6.04 6.84 -4.27
CA ASP A 255 -6.33 5.49 -4.77
C ASP A 255 -7.31 5.55 -5.94
N ILE A 256 -8.42 6.28 -5.79
CA ILE A 256 -9.44 6.42 -6.84
C ILE A 256 -8.87 7.13 -8.06
N GLN A 257 -8.12 8.23 -7.88
CA GLN A 257 -7.49 8.99 -8.96
C GLN A 257 -6.44 8.15 -9.72
N SER A 258 -5.78 7.21 -9.04
CA SER A 258 -4.82 6.28 -9.62
C SER A 258 -5.48 5.03 -10.23
N ALA A 259 -6.81 4.91 -10.14
CA ALA A 259 -7.57 3.71 -10.49
C ALA A 259 -7.00 2.46 -9.81
N ILE A 260 -6.71 2.56 -8.51
CA ILE A 260 -6.38 1.44 -7.64
C ILE A 260 -7.68 0.88 -7.08
N LYS A 261 -7.81 -0.46 -7.06
CA LYS A 261 -8.96 -1.17 -6.52
C LYS A 261 -8.70 -1.74 -5.12
N ASP A 262 -7.77 -1.15 -4.40
CA ASP A 262 -7.60 -1.37 -2.97
C ASP A 262 -8.37 -0.27 -2.22
N HIS A 263 -9.40 -0.66 -1.50
CA HIS A 263 -10.31 0.26 -0.83
C HIS A 263 -10.13 0.26 0.70
N ALA A 264 -8.99 -0.18 1.21
CA ALA A 264 -8.73 -0.23 2.66
C ALA A 264 -8.95 1.14 3.33
N SER A 265 -8.42 2.22 2.73
CA SER A 265 -8.59 3.59 3.24
C SER A 265 -10.06 4.01 3.29
N LEU A 266 -10.81 3.70 2.23
CA LEU A 266 -12.23 4.06 2.12
C LEU A 266 -13.08 3.25 3.10
N TRP A 267 -12.76 1.95 3.27
CA TRP A 267 -13.45 1.08 4.22
C TRP A 267 -13.23 1.55 5.67
N MET A 268 -12.00 1.86 6.06
CA MET A 268 -11.69 2.37 7.40
C MET A 268 -12.37 3.72 7.65
N LEU A 269 -12.36 4.61 6.66
CA LEU A 269 -13.03 5.90 6.73
C LEU A 269 -14.55 5.74 6.91
N ALA A 270 -15.17 4.82 6.16
CA ALA A 270 -16.58 4.50 6.28
C ALA A 270 -16.95 3.99 7.69
N GLN A 271 -16.09 3.17 8.29
CA GLN A 271 -16.29 2.71 9.67
C GLN A 271 -16.28 3.88 10.66
N LEU A 272 -15.31 4.79 10.55
CA LEU A 272 -15.24 5.98 11.41
C LEU A 272 -16.46 6.89 11.24
N LEU A 273 -16.93 7.11 10.01
CA LEU A 273 -18.12 7.91 9.73
C LEU A 273 -19.40 7.27 10.31
N TYR A 274 -19.51 5.94 10.20
CA TYR A 274 -20.61 5.21 10.81
C TYR A 274 -20.64 5.39 12.33
N GLU A 275 -19.49 5.26 12.99
CA GLU A 275 -19.38 5.47 14.44
C GLU A 275 -19.67 6.93 14.86
N ASP A 276 -19.41 7.91 13.99
CA ASP A 276 -19.72 9.33 14.22
C ASP A 276 -21.19 9.69 13.90
N GLY A 277 -21.97 8.72 13.36
CA GLY A 277 -23.39 8.91 13.04
C GLY A 277 -23.65 9.40 11.61
N ASP A 278 -22.63 9.59 10.76
CA ASP A 278 -22.80 9.86 9.32
C ASP A 278 -23.02 8.54 8.56
N VAL A 279 -24.17 7.94 8.83
CA VAL A 279 -24.54 6.61 8.29
C VAL A 279 -24.72 6.64 6.77
N GLU A 280 -25.21 7.74 6.22
CA GLU A 280 -25.47 7.89 4.79
C GLU A 280 -24.16 7.85 4.00
N ARG A 281 -23.18 8.64 4.40
CA ARG A 281 -21.87 8.68 3.73
C ARG A 281 -21.09 7.39 3.96
N ALA A 282 -21.14 6.81 5.17
CA ALA A 282 -20.54 5.51 5.46
C ALA A 282 -21.08 4.41 4.54
N TYR A 283 -22.39 4.34 4.36
CA TYR A 283 -23.02 3.38 3.45
C TYR A 283 -22.66 3.62 2.00
N HIS A 284 -22.57 4.89 1.57
CA HIS A 284 -22.12 5.25 0.23
C HIS A 284 -20.70 4.74 -0.05
N TYR A 285 -19.77 4.91 0.89
CA TYR A 285 -18.36 4.50 0.74
C TYR A 285 -18.17 2.98 0.76
N ILE A 286 -18.94 2.24 1.58
CA ILE A 286 -18.87 0.77 1.61
C ILE A 286 -19.39 0.14 0.31
N ARG A 287 -20.34 0.79 -0.37
CA ARG A 287 -20.90 0.28 -1.64
C ARG A 287 -20.07 0.59 -2.87
N PHE A 288 -19.11 1.47 -2.76
CA PHE A 288 -18.19 1.81 -3.84
C PHE A 288 -17.15 0.71 -4.08
#